data_99378f88fd31788aff661afda92ee6d3
#
_entry.id   99378f88fd31788aff661afda92ee6d3
#
_cell.length_a   1.000
_cell.length_b   1.000
_cell.length_c   1.000
_cell.angle_alpha   90.00
_cell.angle_beta   90.00
_cell.angle_gamma   90.00
#
_symmetry.space_group_name_H-M   'P 1'
#
loop_
_entity.id
_entity.type
_entity.pdbx_description
1 polymer ?
#
loop_
_entity_poly.entity_id
_entity_poly.type
_entity_poly.pdbx_seq_one_letter_code
_entity_poly.pdbx_strand_id
1 'polypeptide(L)'
;MIAKSMEPFLAGSSVIRAMFEEGKKMAKVYGAENVYDFSVGNPGLHPPKEYKDAINYVNNEMDPHIVHGYMPNAGFESTRTAVAENLNKRFGANFTFENIIMTVGAGSSINVIMKTIFDPGDKQIVFAPYFVEYANWAGNYHAETVVVPPNEANGFEPDPEALKKTRHLFFLLANNVSYDKIYHQKSCQYQ
;
A
#
# COMPACT_ATOMS: atom_id res chain seq x y z
N MET A 1 -23.86 -17.67 5.92
CA MET A 1 -24.32 -17.18 4.60
C MET A 1 -23.22 -16.26 4.08
N ILE A 2 -22.72 -16.47 2.89
CA ILE A 2 -21.66 -15.69 2.25
C ILE A 2 -22.21 -15.11 0.95
N ALA A 3 -21.75 -13.93 0.54
CA ALA A 3 -22.16 -13.31 -0.71
C ALA A 3 -21.64 -14.15 -1.90
N LYS A 4 -22.46 -14.32 -2.96
CA LYS A 4 -22.07 -15.07 -4.16
C LYS A 4 -20.80 -14.52 -4.82
N SER A 5 -20.60 -13.21 -4.75
CA SER A 5 -19.38 -12.53 -5.25
C SER A 5 -18.11 -12.98 -4.51
N MET A 6 -18.22 -13.53 -3.31
CA MET A 6 -17.10 -13.99 -2.48
C MET A 6 -16.80 -15.49 -2.67
N GLU A 7 -17.70 -16.27 -3.28
CA GLU A 7 -17.49 -17.70 -3.48
C GLU A 7 -16.20 -18.05 -4.24
N PRO A 8 -15.81 -17.32 -5.32
CA PRO A 8 -14.55 -17.58 -6.01
C PRO A 8 -13.30 -17.38 -5.14
N PHE A 9 -13.39 -16.52 -4.14
CA PHE A 9 -12.27 -16.24 -3.22
C PHE A 9 -12.09 -17.27 -2.11
N LEU A 10 -13.10 -18.12 -1.88
CA LEU A 10 -13.01 -19.21 -0.90
C LEU A 10 -12.00 -20.29 -1.31
N ALA A 11 -11.94 -20.61 -2.61
CA ALA A 11 -11.01 -21.60 -3.14
C ALA A 11 -9.59 -21.01 -3.35
N GLY A 12 -9.48 -19.70 -3.45
CA GLY A 12 -8.24 -18.96 -3.66
C GLY A 12 -7.73 -18.24 -2.42
N SER A 13 -7.93 -18.82 -1.22
CA SER A 13 -7.31 -18.28 -0.01
C SER A 13 -5.83 -18.03 -0.30
N SER A 14 -5.38 -16.82 -0.01
CA SER A 14 -4.05 -16.28 -0.32
C SER A 14 -2.95 -17.35 -0.29
N VAL A 15 -2.33 -17.65 -1.42
CA VAL A 15 -1.19 -18.59 -1.54
C VAL A 15 -0.11 -18.23 -0.52
N ILE A 16 0.11 -16.94 -0.29
CA ILE A 16 1.03 -16.40 0.72
C ILE A 16 0.66 -16.91 2.11
N ARG A 17 -0.62 -16.89 2.46
CA ARG A 17 -1.09 -17.38 3.77
C ARG A 17 -0.91 -18.89 3.89
N ALA A 18 -1.22 -19.64 2.84
CA ALA A 18 -1.01 -21.08 2.81
C ALA A 18 0.48 -21.43 2.96
N MET A 19 1.37 -20.71 2.27
CA MET A 19 2.82 -20.87 2.40
C MET A 19 3.31 -20.55 3.83
N PHE A 20 2.82 -19.47 4.44
CA PHE A 20 3.17 -19.10 5.80
C PHE A 20 2.73 -20.17 6.83
N GLU A 21 1.51 -20.70 6.71
CA GLU A 21 1.03 -21.78 7.58
C GLU A 21 1.81 -23.08 7.36
N GLU A 22 2.21 -23.38 6.12
CA GLU A 22 3.05 -24.53 5.83
C GLU A 22 4.46 -24.36 6.40
N GLY A 23 5.05 -23.18 6.28
CA GLY A 23 6.33 -22.84 6.91
C GLY A 23 6.33 -23.09 8.42
N LYS A 24 5.25 -22.72 9.11
CA LYS A 24 5.09 -23.01 10.54
C LYS A 24 5.03 -24.52 10.84
N LYS A 25 4.37 -25.31 10.00
CA LYS A 25 4.35 -26.77 10.15
C LYS A 25 5.74 -27.37 9.93
N MET A 26 6.43 -26.94 8.89
CA MET A 26 7.81 -27.36 8.60
C MET A 26 8.75 -27.03 9.77
N ALA A 27 8.63 -25.84 10.36
CA ALA A 27 9.43 -25.44 11.52
C ALA A 27 9.22 -26.36 12.75
N LYS A 28 8.01 -26.89 12.93
CA LYS A 28 7.74 -27.86 14.01
C LYS A 28 8.38 -29.23 13.75
N VAL A 29 8.57 -29.61 12.49
CA VAL A 29 9.10 -30.92 12.10
C VAL A 29 10.64 -30.88 12.01
N TYR A 30 11.18 -29.82 11.42
CA TYR A 30 12.60 -29.74 11.07
C TYR A 30 13.42 -28.84 11.99
N GLY A 31 12.77 -28.11 12.92
CA GLY A 31 13.39 -27.03 13.70
C GLY A 31 13.28 -25.68 12.97
N ALA A 32 12.97 -24.62 13.72
CA ALA A 32 12.79 -23.29 13.14
C ALA A 32 14.07 -22.76 12.49
N GLU A 33 15.24 -23.14 12.99
CA GLU A 33 16.55 -22.74 12.47
C GLU A 33 16.89 -23.36 11.10
N ASN A 34 16.16 -24.41 10.70
CA ASN A 34 16.33 -25.11 9.43
C ASN A 34 15.26 -24.74 8.38
N VAL A 35 14.36 -23.81 8.70
CA VAL A 35 13.28 -23.38 7.80
C VAL A 35 13.45 -21.91 7.46
N TYR A 36 13.74 -21.61 6.20
CA TYR A 36 13.89 -20.27 5.67
C TYR A 36 12.56 -19.81 5.06
N ASP A 37 11.75 -19.11 5.84
CA ASP A 37 10.43 -18.65 5.43
C ASP A 37 10.51 -17.28 4.75
N PHE A 38 10.27 -17.24 3.44
CA PHE A 38 10.19 -16.02 2.63
C PHE A 38 8.75 -15.68 2.21
N SER A 39 7.74 -16.29 2.83
CA SER A 39 6.35 -16.12 2.45
C SER A 39 5.78 -14.76 2.83
N VAL A 40 6.22 -14.20 3.97
CA VAL A 40 5.75 -12.90 4.49
C VAL A 40 6.94 -12.03 4.84
N GLY A 41 6.98 -10.84 4.25
CA GLY A 41 7.98 -9.83 4.60
C GLY A 41 7.66 -9.16 5.93
N ASN A 42 8.43 -9.46 6.97
CA ASN A 42 8.38 -8.73 8.23
C ASN A 42 9.50 -7.68 8.28
N PRO A 43 9.28 -6.50 8.90
CA PRO A 43 10.34 -5.55 9.17
C PRO A 43 11.44 -6.20 10.01
N GLY A 44 12.66 -6.25 9.48
CA GLY A 44 13.81 -6.83 10.20
C GLY A 44 14.47 -5.87 11.19
N LEU A 45 14.15 -4.58 11.12
CA LEU A 45 14.70 -3.55 12.00
C LEU A 45 13.71 -3.21 13.12
N HIS A 46 14.24 -3.03 14.31
CA HIS A 46 13.44 -2.48 15.42
C HIS A 46 13.09 -1.02 15.16
N PRO A 47 11.89 -0.56 15.59
CA PRO A 47 11.56 0.84 15.52
C PRO A 47 12.55 1.67 16.38
N PRO A 48 12.83 2.92 16.01
CA PRO A 48 13.70 3.79 16.79
C PRO A 48 13.15 4.03 18.20
N LYS A 49 14.03 4.37 19.13
CA LYS A 49 13.66 4.59 20.54
C LYS A 49 12.56 5.65 20.69
N GLU A 50 12.63 6.70 19.88
CA GLU A 50 11.69 7.82 19.87
C GLU A 50 10.25 7.37 19.59
N TYR A 51 10.07 6.32 18.78
CA TYR A 51 8.75 5.74 18.52
C TYR A 51 8.15 5.12 19.80
N LYS A 52 8.96 4.37 20.54
CA LYS A 52 8.53 3.77 21.81
C LYS A 52 8.22 4.85 22.86
N ASP A 53 9.08 5.87 22.93
CA ASP A 53 8.91 6.99 23.86
C ASP A 53 7.62 7.76 23.54
N ALA A 54 7.33 8.00 22.25
CA ALA A 54 6.10 8.66 21.83
C ALA A 54 4.84 7.86 22.19
N ILE A 55 4.84 6.54 22.00
CA ILE A 55 3.71 5.69 22.41
C ILE A 55 3.51 5.74 23.93
N ASN A 56 4.59 5.66 24.70
CA ASN A 56 4.51 5.74 26.15
C ASN A 56 3.97 7.10 26.61
N TYR A 57 4.40 8.19 25.98
CA TYR A 57 3.89 9.53 26.24
C TYR A 57 2.38 9.62 25.96
N VAL A 58 1.93 9.14 24.82
CA VAL A 58 0.50 9.14 24.45
C VAL A 58 -0.33 8.38 25.48
N ASN A 59 0.15 7.21 25.91
CA ASN A 59 -0.61 6.36 26.82
C ASN A 59 -0.61 6.85 28.28
N ASN A 60 0.45 7.47 28.74
CA ASN A 60 0.66 7.76 30.17
C ASN A 60 0.48 9.23 30.52
N GLU A 61 0.75 10.14 29.58
CA GLU A 61 0.84 11.57 29.85
C GLU A 61 -0.25 12.40 29.18
N MET A 62 -0.84 11.90 28.08
CA MET A 62 -1.89 12.63 27.39
C MET A 62 -3.25 12.42 28.06
N ASP A 63 -4.13 13.43 27.93
CA ASP A 63 -5.52 13.33 28.40
C ASP A 63 -6.24 12.15 27.75
N PRO A 64 -6.75 11.18 28.53
CA PRO A 64 -7.48 10.02 28.02
C PRO A 64 -8.68 10.40 27.15
N HIS A 65 -9.33 11.53 27.40
CA HIS A 65 -10.45 12.01 26.57
C HIS A 65 -10.01 12.38 25.15
N ILE A 66 -8.77 12.85 25.00
CA ILE A 66 -8.19 13.14 23.69
C ILE A 66 -7.74 11.84 23.01
N VAL A 67 -7.03 10.96 23.75
CA VAL A 67 -6.46 9.72 23.21
C VAL A 67 -7.54 8.73 22.78
N HIS A 68 -8.60 8.60 23.57
CA HIS A 68 -9.69 7.63 23.35
C HIS A 68 -10.97 8.26 22.82
N GLY A 69 -10.99 9.56 22.61
CA GLY A 69 -12.12 10.30 22.07
C GLY A 69 -12.23 10.24 20.56
N TYR A 70 -13.32 10.77 20.02
CA TYR A 70 -13.44 10.98 18.58
C TYR A 70 -12.51 12.10 18.12
N MET A 71 -11.90 11.89 16.97
CA MET A 71 -11.10 12.91 16.29
C MET A 71 -11.79 13.40 15.02
N PRO A 72 -11.36 14.52 14.41
CA PRO A 72 -11.81 14.93 13.08
C PRO A 72 -11.60 13.83 12.05
N ASN A 73 -12.51 13.71 11.07
CA ASN A 73 -12.48 12.63 10.06
C ASN A 73 -11.15 12.50 9.32
N ALA A 74 -10.47 13.62 9.06
CA ALA A 74 -9.17 13.63 8.41
C ALA A 74 -7.98 13.36 9.37
N GLY A 75 -8.22 13.22 10.67
CA GLY A 75 -7.21 13.13 11.71
C GLY A 75 -6.89 14.47 12.38
N PHE A 76 -6.12 14.45 13.46
CA PHE A 76 -5.73 15.66 14.19
C PHE A 76 -4.95 16.62 13.28
N GLU A 77 -5.29 17.91 13.34
CA GLU A 77 -4.64 18.95 12.55
C GLU A 77 -3.13 19.04 12.84
N SER A 78 -2.74 18.96 14.12
CA SER A 78 -1.32 18.95 14.50
C SER A 78 -0.52 17.83 13.84
N THR A 79 -1.08 16.62 13.80
CA THR A 79 -0.43 15.48 13.13
C THR A 79 -0.34 15.70 11.62
N ARG A 80 -1.42 16.16 11.00
CA ARG A 80 -1.47 16.45 9.56
C ARG A 80 -0.50 17.56 9.16
N THR A 81 -0.37 18.60 9.99
CA THR A 81 0.59 19.68 9.80
C THR A 81 2.03 19.14 9.84
N ALA A 82 2.38 18.35 10.87
CA ALA A 82 3.71 17.76 10.97
C ALA A 82 4.06 16.86 9.76
N VAL A 83 3.08 16.10 9.25
CA VAL A 83 3.25 15.29 8.03
C VAL A 83 3.47 16.19 6.81
N ALA A 84 2.67 17.22 6.62
CA ALA A 84 2.81 18.16 5.51
C ALA A 84 4.18 18.86 5.51
N GLU A 85 4.62 19.36 6.65
CA GLU A 85 5.94 20.00 6.82
C GLU A 85 7.08 19.03 6.49
N ASN A 86 7.00 17.78 6.96
CA ASN A 86 8.00 16.77 6.65
C ASN A 86 8.06 16.46 5.15
N LEU A 87 6.92 16.32 4.49
CA LEU A 87 6.86 16.10 3.04
C LEU A 87 7.42 17.28 2.26
N ASN A 88 7.08 18.51 2.66
CA ASN A 88 7.60 19.73 2.04
C ASN A 88 9.12 19.80 2.15
N LYS A 89 9.65 19.51 3.35
CA LYS A 89 11.10 19.49 3.58
C LYS A 89 11.82 18.42 2.76
N ARG A 90 11.24 17.24 2.60
CA ARG A 90 11.89 16.11 1.91
C ARG A 90 11.81 16.21 0.39
N PHE A 91 10.72 16.73 -0.13
CA PHE A 91 10.40 16.67 -1.56
C PHE A 91 10.25 18.02 -2.24
N GLY A 92 10.46 19.13 -1.51
CA GLY A 92 10.29 20.48 -2.06
C GLY A 92 8.83 20.79 -2.45
N ALA A 93 7.87 20.12 -1.80
CA ALA A 93 6.44 20.31 -2.05
C ALA A 93 5.90 21.52 -1.27
N ASN A 94 4.62 21.83 -1.47
CA ASN A 94 3.94 22.93 -0.77
C ASN A 94 2.58 22.45 -0.26
N PHE A 95 2.58 21.44 0.63
CA PHE A 95 1.38 20.91 1.26
C PHE A 95 1.05 21.67 2.53
N THR A 96 -0.23 21.74 2.84
CA THR A 96 -0.77 22.14 4.13
C THR A 96 -1.47 20.95 4.79
N PHE A 97 -1.91 21.09 6.02
CA PHE A 97 -2.70 20.05 6.69
C PHE A 97 -3.99 19.69 5.92
N GLU A 98 -4.53 20.61 5.12
CA GLU A 98 -5.73 20.38 4.31
C GLU A 98 -5.51 19.35 3.18
N ASN A 99 -4.27 19.16 2.76
CA ASN A 99 -3.90 18.16 1.75
C ASN A 99 -3.63 16.76 2.35
N ILE A 100 -3.71 16.61 3.66
CA ILE A 100 -3.37 15.37 4.37
C ILE A 100 -4.61 14.75 5.00
N ILE A 101 -4.80 13.46 4.76
CA ILE A 101 -5.81 12.63 5.42
C ILE A 101 -5.10 11.45 6.07
N MET A 102 -5.31 11.28 7.37
CA MET A 102 -4.78 10.15 8.13
C MET A 102 -5.67 8.93 7.97
N THR A 103 -5.06 7.77 7.76
CA THR A 103 -5.77 6.49 7.63
C THR A 103 -5.09 5.40 8.45
N VAL A 104 -5.76 4.26 8.61
CA VAL A 104 -5.22 3.09 9.33
C VAL A 104 -4.40 2.25 8.35
N GLY A 105 -3.19 2.73 8.03
CA GLY A 105 -2.25 2.08 7.13
C GLY A 105 -2.55 2.26 5.64
N ALA A 106 -1.57 1.88 4.80
CA ALA A 106 -1.62 2.06 3.34
C ALA A 106 -2.82 1.36 2.68
N GLY A 107 -3.19 0.17 3.15
CA GLY A 107 -4.35 -0.56 2.63
C GLY A 107 -5.65 0.23 2.77
N SER A 108 -5.85 0.90 3.90
CA SER A 108 -7.01 1.77 4.11
C SER A 108 -6.97 2.98 3.18
N SER A 109 -5.80 3.63 3.03
CA SER A 109 -5.63 4.75 2.10
C SER A 109 -5.98 4.37 0.66
N ILE A 110 -5.48 3.23 0.20
CA ILE A 110 -5.73 2.75 -1.16
C ILE A 110 -7.21 2.44 -1.36
N ASN A 111 -7.87 1.80 -0.40
CA ASN A 111 -9.31 1.54 -0.49
C ASN A 111 -10.14 2.85 -0.54
N VAL A 112 -9.78 3.85 0.26
CA VAL A 112 -10.44 5.16 0.20
C VAL A 112 -10.26 5.82 -1.17
N ILE A 113 -9.04 5.81 -1.71
CA ILE A 113 -8.74 6.36 -3.03
C ILE A 113 -9.55 5.61 -4.10
N MET A 114 -9.49 4.28 -4.12
CA MET A 114 -10.22 3.46 -5.09
C MET A 114 -11.73 3.72 -5.02
N LYS A 115 -12.30 3.80 -3.81
CA LYS A 115 -13.72 4.14 -3.63
C LYS A 115 -14.08 5.52 -4.18
N THR A 116 -13.14 6.45 -4.13
CA THR A 116 -13.38 7.84 -4.55
C THR A 116 -13.29 8.02 -6.06
N ILE A 117 -12.43 7.23 -6.73
CA ILE A 117 -12.08 7.47 -8.13
C ILE A 117 -12.56 6.38 -9.11
N PHE A 118 -13.00 5.21 -8.63
CA PHE A 118 -13.45 4.12 -9.50
C PHE A 118 -14.96 4.08 -9.64
N ASP A 119 -15.40 3.99 -10.87
CA ASP A 119 -16.71 3.49 -11.27
C ASP A 119 -16.63 2.01 -11.68
N PRO A 120 -17.74 1.25 -11.61
CA PRO A 120 -17.77 -0.12 -12.10
C PRO A 120 -17.31 -0.24 -13.56
N GLY A 121 -16.30 -1.09 -13.81
CA GLY A 121 -15.69 -1.29 -15.13
C GLY A 121 -14.44 -0.46 -15.38
N ASP A 122 -14.06 0.41 -14.46
CA ASP A 122 -12.78 1.12 -14.53
C ASP A 122 -11.59 0.15 -14.36
N LYS A 123 -10.42 0.62 -14.75
CA LYS A 123 -9.20 -0.19 -14.76
C LYS A 123 -8.10 0.46 -13.94
N GLN A 124 -7.46 -0.35 -13.08
CA GLN A 124 -6.16 -0.01 -12.52
C GLN A 124 -5.05 -0.73 -13.27
N ILE A 125 -3.87 -0.13 -13.34
CA ILE A 125 -2.67 -0.79 -13.83
C ILE A 125 -1.74 -1.07 -12.64
N VAL A 126 -1.16 -2.28 -12.64
CA VAL A 126 -0.11 -2.68 -11.71
C VAL A 126 1.09 -3.22 -12.50
N PHE A 127 2.29 -2.94 -12.04
CA PHE A 127 3.52 -3.52 -12.59
C PHE A 127 3.88 -4.77 -11.81
N ALA A 128 4.04 -5.88 -12.49
CA ALA A 128 4.52 -7.11 -11.85
C ALA A 128 6.05 -7.05 -11.62
N PRO A 129 6.55 -7.60 -10.49
CA PRO A 129 5.79 -8.20 -9.38
C PRO A 129 5.10 -7.13 -8.50
N TYR A 130 3.87 -7.39 -8.08
CA TYR A 130 3.07 -6.45 -7.28
C TYR A 130 2.42 -7.14 -6.08
N PHE A 131 1.96 -6.34 -5.12
CA PHE A 131 1.26 -6.84 -3.95
C PHE A 131 -0.16 -7.28 -4.34
N VAL A 132 -0.45 -8.56 -4.16
CA VAL A 132 -1.67 -9.23 -4.65
C VAL A 132 -2.97 -8.58 -4.20
N GLU A 133 -2.97 -7.92 -3.03
CA GLU A 133 -4.16 -7.27 -2.49
C GLU A 133 -4.65 -6.09 -3.35
N TYR A 134 -3.81 -5.50 -4.19
CA TYR A 134 -4.24 -4.43 -5.09
C TYR A 134 -5.38 -4.88 -6.02
N ALA A 135 -5.29 -6.12 -6.53
CA ALA A 135 -6.33 -6.69 -7.37
C ALA A 135 -7.62 -6.97 -6.56
N ASN A 136 -7.46 -7.47 -5.32
CA ASN A 136 -8.59 -7.72 -4.44
C ASN A 136 -9.33 -6.42 -4.09
N TRP A 137 -8.58 -5.36 -3.77
CA TRP A 137 -9.18 -4.07 -3.44
C TRP A 137 -9.88 -3.42 -4.62
N ALA A 138 -9.32 -3.48 -5.83
CA ALA A 138 -9.99 -3.01 -7.03
C ALA A 138 -11.28 -3.78 -7.31
N GLY A 139 -11.25 -5.11 -7.14
CA GLY A 139 -12.42 -5.97 -7.27
C GLY A 139 -13.59 -5.60 -6.35
N ASN A 140 -13.31 -5.05 -5.15
CA ASN A 140 -14.35 -4.55 -4.25
C ASN A 140 -15.17 -3.40 -4.84
N TYR A 141 -14.62 -2.69 -5.82
CA TYR A 141 -15.26 -1.57 -6.50
C TYR A 141 -15.61 -1.90 -7.97
N HIS A 142 -15.61 -3.19 -8.31
CA HIS A 142 -15.89 -3.69 -9.66
C HIS A 142 -14.93 -3.13 -10.73
N ALA A 143 -13.72 -2.76 -10.32
CA ALA A 143 -12.66 -2.35 -11.22
C ALA A 143 -11.81 -3.55 -11.66
N GLU A 144 -11.28 -3.49 -12.88
CA GLU A 144 -10.40 -4.50 -13.46
C GLU A 144 -8.94 -4.18 -13.15
N THR A 145 -8.13 -5.21 -12.83
CA THR A 145 -6.69 -5.06 -12.68
C THR A 145 -5.98 -5.50 -13.95
N VAL A 146 -5.27 -4.58 -14.59
CA VAL A 146 -4.44 -4.82 -15.76
C VAL A 146 -2.98 -4.92 -15.32
N VAL A 147 -2.36 -6.08 -15.57
CA VAL A 147 -0.99 -6.35 -15.16
C VAL A 147 -0.03 -6.03 -16.30
N VAL A 148 0.91 -5.13 -16.08
CA VAL A 148 2.06 -4.91 -16.96
C VAL A 148 3.13 -5.92 -16.56
N PRO A 149 3.54 -6.82 -17.48
CA PRO A 149 4.53 -7.85 -17.16
C PRO A 149 5.90 -7.23 -16.86
N PRO A 150 6.72 -7.91 -16.05
CA PRO A 150 8.08 -7.48 -15.77
C PRO A 150 8.95 -7.66 -17.03
N ASN A 151 9.97 -6.83 -17.16
CA ASN A 151 10.98 -6.99 -18.20
C ASN A 151 12.34 -7.27 -17.53
N GLU A 152 12.79 -8.51 -17.58
CA GLU A 152 14.05 -8.94 -16.98
C GLU A 152 15.26 -8.26 -17.63
N ALA A 153 15.17 -7.95 -18.93
CA ALA A 153 16.24 -7.33 -19.69
C ALA A 153 16.58 -5.89 -19.23
N ASN A 154 15.61 -5.21 -18.56
CA ASN A 154 15.82 -3.88 -18.00
C ASN A 154 15.89 -3.88 -16.46
N GLY A 155 16.14 -5.04 -15.83
CA GLY A 155 16.23 -5.15 -14.37
C GLY A 155 14.88 -5.02 -13.65
N PHE A 156 13.79 -5.44 -14.27
CA PHE A 156 12.42 -5.35 -13.75
C PHE A 156 11.89 -3.93 -13.57
N GLU A 157 12.52 -2.94 -14.21
CA GLU A 157 11.97 -1.59 -14.24
C GLU A 157 10.66 -1.55 -15.08
N PRO A 158 9.71 -0.66 -14.74
CA PRO A 158 8.51 -0.47 -15.53
C PRO A 158 8.83 -0.16 -17.00
N ASP A 159 8.23 -0.92 -17.91
CA ASP A 159 8.43 -0.76 -19.35
C ASP A 159 7.41 0.25 -19.93
N PRO A 160 7.85 1.45 -20.37
CA PRO A 160 6.95 2.45 -20.94
C PRO A 160 6.23 1.99 -22.21
N GLU A 161 6.86 1.12 -23.02
CA GLU A 161 6.23 0.62 -24.25
C GLU A 161 5.18 -0.45 -23.93
N ALA A 162 5.42 -1.31 -22.93
CA ALA A 162 4.39 -2.21 -22.42
C ALA A 162 3.22 -1.43 -21.82
N LEU A 163 3.50 -0.36 -21.08
CA LEU A 163 2.47 0.52 -20.52
C LEU A 163 1.63 1.20 -21.60
N LYS A 164 2.23 1.71 -22.67
CA LYS A 164 1.51 2.35 -23.78
C LYS A 164 0.52 1.40 -24.49
N LYS A 165 0.78 0.10 -24.46
CA LYS A 165 -0.11 -0.92 -25.04
C LYS A 165 -1.36 -1.16 -24.18
N THR A 166 -1.31 -0.84 -22.90
CA THR A 166 -2.45 -0.93 -21.99
C THR A 166 -3.31 0.33 -22.11
N ARG A 167 -4.07 0.45 -23.21
CA ARG A 167 -4.94 1.61 -23.47
C ARG A 167 -6.10 1.64 -22.47
N HIS A 168 -6.39 2.80 -21.91
CA HIS A 168 -7.44 3.13 -20.93
C HIS A 168 -7.00 3.01 -19.47
N LEU A 169 -6.25 4.02 -19.03
CA LEU A 169 -5.72 4.13 -17.68
C LEU A 169 -6.61 5.02 -16.82
N PHE A 170 -7.03 4.54 -15.64
CA PHE A 170 -7.57 5.42 -14.60
C PHE A 170 -6.64 5.55 -13.39
N PHE A 171 -5.95 4.50 -12.98
CA PHE A 171 -5.11 4.55 -11.79
C PHE A 171 -3.87 3.65 -11.91
N LEU A 172 -2.70 4.20 -11.55
CA LEU A 172 -1.42 3.49 -11.58
C LEU A 172 -0.94 3.20 -10.17
N LEU A 173 -0.81 1.92 -9.82
CA LEU A 173 -0.13 1.47 -8.62
C LEU A 173 1.25 0.90 -8.98
N ALA A 174 2.29 1.56 -8.50
CA ALA A 174 3.67 1.12 -8.68
C ALA A 174 4.30 0.76 -7.35
N ASN A 175 4.73 -0.50 -7.21
CA ASN A 175 5.58 -0.90 -6.10
C ASN A 175 7.04 -0.59 -6.42
N ASN A 176 7.76 -0.02 -5.45
CA ASN A 176 9.21 0.16 -5.49
C ASN A 176 9.79 0.92 -6.70
N VAL A 177 8.98 1.70 -7.39
CA VAL A 177 9.51 2.59 -8.42
C VAL A 177 10.10 3.82 -7.74
N SER A 178 11.38 4.08 -7.97
CA SER A 178 12.01 5.33 -7.56
C SER A 178 11.23 6.49 -8.20
N TYR A 179 10.57 7.29 -7.37
CA TYR A 179 9.72 8.41 -7.79
C TYR A 179 10.43 9.37 -8.75
N ASP A 180 11.74 9.48 -8.65
CA ASP A 180 12.57 10.35 -9.47
C ASP A 180 12.50 10.02 -10.96
N LYS A 181 12.35 8.75 -11.34
CA LYS A 181 12.30 8.33 -12.75
C LYS A 181 10.93 8.56 -13.41
N ILE A 182 9.84 8.49 -12.66
CA ILE A 182 8.49 8.72 -13.24
C ILE A 182 8.24 10.20 -13.48
N TYR A 183 8.73 11.09 -12.61
CA TYR A 183 8.51 12.54 -12.74
C TYR A 183 9.37 13.19 -13.82
N HIS A 184 10.60 12.74 -14.04
CA HIS A 184 11.46 13.33 -15.10
C HIS A 184 10.98 13.04 -16.53
N GLN A 185 10.19 11.99 -16.76
CA GLN A 185 9.62 11.74 -18.10
C GLN A 185 8.32 12.51 -18.39
N LYS A 186 7.60 13.02 -17.37
CA LYS A 186 6.34 13.77 -17.59
C LYS A 186 6.53 15.24 -17.90
N SER A 187 7.67 15.83 -17.62
CA SER A 187 7.93 17.26 -17.91
C SER A 187 8.15 17.56 -19.40
N CYS A 188 8.26 16.56 -20.27
CA CYS A 188 8.54 16.77 -21.71
C CYS A 188 7.34 16.59 -22.65
N GLN A 189 6.11 16.33 -22.19
CA GLN A 189 4.99 16.03 -23.11
C GLN A 189 3.71 16.88 -22.94
N TYR A 190 3.75 17.94 -22.15
CA TYR A 190 2.67 18.94 -22.12
C TYR A 190 3.25 20.35 -22.33
N GLN A 191 3.73 20.62 -23.53
CA GLN A 191 3.80 21.92 -24.17
C GLN A 191 3.08 21.84 -25.51
#